data_c6c9b97d4af3723520b3c09be0b6e5f9
#
_entry.id   c6c9b97d4af3723520b3c09be0b6e5f9
#
_cell.length_a   1.000
_cell.length_b   1.000
_cell.length_c   1.000
_cell.angle_alpha   90.00
_cell.angle_beta   90.00
_cell.angle_gamma   90.00
#
_symmetry.space_group_name_H-M   'P 1'
#
loop_
_entity.id
_entity.type
_entity.pdbx_description
1 polymer ?
#
loop_
_entity_poly.entity_id
_entity_poly.type
_entity_poly.pdbx_seq_one_letter_code
_entity_poly.pdbx_strand_id
1 'polypeptide(L)'
;NDSAPLHPKQTCYLWLSYSDDDGMTWSEPVDITPQVKEDWMRFCGVGPGFGVQLRYDEKHPGRLIFPIYYTIAGSGIGFQSSACVYSDDGGKTWHRGESPNDGRINKDGQETSSQNPVGISELTESQIIELSSGNLLQFMRNTRGNGKVVVSRSTDGGATWSDPIDTTAPEVYCQLSVLYYDKNGTGGKDRVIMSNPGGTGRNNGTLRIGEVTETKDSFSVDWVEEKMFCPNNYAYSCLTKMKDGNMGLLYEHQNTIKFTAFNLEYIKDEVNLLSPTITAVTYKVEKTYDHAYTLPGDKYVITVKTDQNVTVQGTPKFRFMLNGKGRYANYVSGGNDDKELVFEYTVQKGDEGTIQFKGPKIICDETGTVKNANDLCVSSGDMDVKMGYIGVDPSDAARDIATDQMSAAAGSAQSGQEASNVLDGKADTLWHTKWSAGHGREKHWIQFELKDFYLIDGIRYQPRPSGGTNGIITEYKVEVSNDGVHFEQAATGTWDANAAWKLASFEPVCAKYVRLTSLDAISVE
;
A
#
# COMPACT_ATOMS: atom_id res chain seq x y z
N ASN A 1 -20.28 34.13 -16.80
CA ASN A 1 -19.20 35.11 -16.81
C ASN A 1 -17.85 34.38 -16.71
N ASP A 2 -17.27 34.11 -17.88
CA ASP A 2 -16.10 33.26 -18.03
C ASP A 2 -14.77 34.02 -17.90
N SER A 3 -14.81 35.26 -17.48
CA SER A 3 -13.68 36.20 -17.46
C SER A 3 -13.08 36.50 -16.10
N ALA A 4 -13.51 35.82 -15.04
CA ALA A 4 -12.92 35.96 -13.70
C ALA A 4 -12.34 34.63 -13.26
N PRO A 5 -11.35 34.59 -12.35
CA PRO A 5 -10.94 33.35 -11.72
C PRO A 5 -12.17 32.62 -11.18
N LEU A 6 -12.36 31.37 -11.60
CA LEU A 6 -13.51 30.59 -11.18
C LEU A 6 -13.44 30.31 -9.68
N HIS A 7 -14.62 30.35 -9.03
CA HIS A 7 -14.70 29.93 -7.63
C HIS A 7 -14.07 28.51 -7.49
N PRO A 8 -13.38 28.20 -6.40
CA PRO A 8 -12.74 26.89 -6.18
C PRO A 8 -13.63 25.67 -6.46
N LYS A 9 -14.94 25.78 -6.27
CA LYS A 9 -15.91 24.72 -6.59
C LYS A 9 -16.25 24.59 -8.09
N GLN A 10 -15.73 25.45 -8.94
CA GLN A 10 -16.05 25.53 -10.38
C GLN A 10 -14.83 25.29 -11.27
N THR A 11 -13.69 24.95 -10.69
CA THR A 11 -12.46 24.68 -11.43
C THR A 11 -11.72 23.51 -10.84
N CYS A 12 -10.69 23.01 -11.54
CA CYS A 12 -9.79 21.97 -11.06
C CYS A 12 -8.49 22.57 -10.58
N TYR A 13 -7.94 21.99 -9.53
CA TYR A 13 -6.65 22.30 -8.96
C TYR A 13 -5.70 21.14 -9.17
N LEU A 14 -4.42 21.43 -9.37
CA LEU A 14 -3.34 20.47 -9.46
C LEU A 14 -2.62 20.41 -8.11
N TRP A 15 -2.69 19.26 -7.48
CA TRP A 15 -2.07 19.00 -6.18
C TRP A 15 -0.94 17.99 -6.34
N LEU A 16 0.16 18.22 -5.65
CA LEU A 16 1.32 17.33 -5.60
C LEU A 16 1.49 16.77 -4.19
N SER A 17 1.61 15.46 -4.08
CA SER A 17 2.11 14.74 -2.91
C SER A 17 3.21 13.79 -3.34
N TYR A 18 4.15 13.51 -2.47
CA TYR A 18 5.20 12.52 -2.71
C TYR A 18 5.29 11.52 -1.55
N SER A 19 5.86 10.36 -1.85
CA SER A 19 6.14 9.29 -0.90
C SER A 19 7.58 8.84 -1.06
N ASP A 20 8.28 8.66 0.06
CA ASP A 20 9.66 8.15 0.12
C ASP A 20 9.72 6.70 0.63
N ASP A 21 8.56 6.06 0.80
CA ASP A 21 8.40 4.72 1.40
C ASP A 21 7.48 3.80 0.58
N ASP A 22 7.60 3.84 -0.75
CA ASP A 22 6.82 3.02 -1.70
C ASP A 22 5.29 3.21 -1.56
N GLY A 23 4.83 4.42 -1.22
CA GLY A 23 3.42 4.78 -1.11
C GLY A 23 2.77 4.40 0.22
N MET A 24 3.55 4.05 1.25
CA MET A 24 3.03 3.74 2.58
C MET A 24 2.59 4.99 3.32
N THR A 25 3.35 6.06 3.21
CA THR A 25 2.99 7.40 3.69
C THR A 25 3.17 8.44 2.59
N TRP A 26 2.46 9.55 2.70
CA TRP A 26 2.46 10.62 1.72
C TRP A 26 2.69 11.96 2.40
N SER A 27 3.38 12.86 1.71
CA SER A 27 3.54 14.26 2.15
C SER A 27 2.19 14.96 2.16
N GLU A 28 2.10 16.06 2.92
CA GLU A 28 0.97 16.99 2.77
C GLU A 28 0.90 17.47 1.31
N PRO A 29 -0.33 17.57 0.74
CA PRO A 29 -0.51 18.03 -0.64
C PRO A 29 -0.11 19.50 -0.82
N VAL A 30 0.64 19.79 -1.88
CA VAL A 30 1.03 21.14 -2.28
C VAL A 30 0.25 21.56 -3.51
N ASP A 31 -0.39 22.72 -3.49
CA ASP A 31 -1.09 23.29 -4.64
C ASP A 31 -0.08 23.93 -5.61
N ILE A 32 0.10 23.29 -6.78
CA ILE A 32 0.95 23.77 -7.86
C ILE A 32 0.16 24.52 -8.94
N THR A 33 -1.16 24.62 -8.81
CA THR A 33 -2.04 25.29 -9.78
C THR A 33 -1.57 26.69 -10.14
N PRO A 34 -1.17 27.58 -9.19
CA PRO A 34 -0.73 28.94 -9.51
C PRO A 34 0.54 29.00 -10.37
N GLN A 35 1.32 27.92 -10.44
CA GLN A 35 2.57 27.88 -11.21
C GLN A 35 2.35 27.47 -12.67
N VAL A 36 1.26 26.73 -12.95
CA VAL A 36 1.08 26.02 -14.24
C VAL A 36 -0.23 26.31 -14.95
N LYS A 37 -1.24 26.83 -14.25
CA LYS A 37 -2.55 27.12 -14.81
C LYS A 37 -2.73 28.62 -15.03
N GLU A 38 -3.06 28.98 -16.25
CA GLU A 38 -3.37 30.35 -16.63
C GLU A 38 -4.84 30.71 -16.35
N ASP A 39 -5.15 32.01 -16.20
CA ASP A 39 -6.49 32.51 -15.90
C ASP A 39 -7.53 32.19 -17.00
N TRP A 40 -7.09 32.00 -18.24
CA TRP A 40 -7.94 31.62 -19.36
C TRP A 40 -8.30 30.13 -19.42
N MET A 41 -7.61 29.28 -18.63
CA MET A 41 -7.89 27.84 -18.53
C MET A 41 -9.03 27.58 -17.55
N ARG A 42 -9.99 26.75 -17.94
CA ARG A 42 -11.06 26.28 -17.06
C ARG A 42 -10.68 25.00 -16.33
N PHE A 43 -10.94 23.88 -16.98
CA PHE A 43 -10.42 22.60 -16.54
C PHE A 43 -8.91 22.58 -16.80
N CYS A 44 -8.17 22.01 -15.87
CA CYS A 44 -6.78 21.63 -16.08
C CYS A 44 -6.55 20.38 -15.24
N GLY A 45 -6.23 19.27 -15.86
CA GLY A 45 -5.99 17.99 -15.21
C GLY A 45 -4.73 17.32 -15.72
N VAL A 46 -4.19 16.40 -14.92
CA VAL A 46 -3.07 15.56 -15.36
C VAL A 46 -3.56 14.49 -16.32
N GLY A 47 -2.73 14.11 -17.27
CA GLY A 47 -2.98 12.94 -18.11
C GLY A 47 -3.00 11.68 -17.24
N PRO A 48 -4.01 10.78 -17.42
CA PRO A 48 -4.03 9.51 -16.69
C PRO A 48 -2.82 8.65 -17.06
N GLY A 49 -2.10 8.12 -16.08
CA GLY A 49 -0.93 7.30 -16.32
C GLY A 49 0.21 7.65 -15.37
N PHE A 50 1.38 7.89 -15.91
CA PHE A 50 2.59 8.21 -15.16
C PHE A 50 3.36 9.38 -15.77
N GLY A 51 4.19 10.04 -14.95
CA GLY A 51 5.20 10.99 -15.39
C GLY A 51 6.53 10.32 -15.68
N VAL A 52 7.46 11.07 -16.25
CA VAL A 52 8.83 10.61 -16.49
C VAL A 52 9.85 11.51 -15.80
N GLN A 53 10.94 10.90 -15.35
CA GLN A 53 12.16 11.59 -14.98
C GLN A 53 13.18 11.38 -16.09
N LEU A 54 13.67 12.46 -16.70
CA LEU A 54 14.59 12.40 -17.83
C LEU A 54 15.93 11.80 -17.43
N ARG A 55 16.42 10.89 -18.26
CA ARG A 55 17.68 10.14 -18.06
C ARG A 55 18.66 10.29 -19.21
N TYR A 56 18.16 10.55 -20.41
CA TYR A 56 18.94 10.59 -21.65
C TYR A 56 19.09 12.02 -22.19
N ASP A 57 18.22 12.96 -21.78
CA ASP A 57 18.37 14.37 -22.12
C ASP A 57 19.50 15.00 -21.32
N GLU A 58 20.65 15.20 -21.98
CA GLU A 58 21.84 15.79 -21.37
C GLU A 58 21.66 17.27 -20.98
N LYS A 59 20.70 17.98 -21.58
CA LYS A 59 20.44 19.40 -21.30
C LYS A 59 19.58 19.59 -20.06
N HIS A 60 18.72 18.63 -19.74
CA HIS A 60 17.77 18.70 -18.63
C HIS A 60 17.82 17.43 -17.77
N PRO A 61 19.01 17.06 -17.23
CA PRO A 61 19.19 15.82 -16.51
C PRO A 61 18.34 15.79 -15.24
N GLY A 62 17.51 14.75 -15.10
CA GLY A 62 16.66 14.56 -13.92
C GLY A 62 15.39 15.40 -13.90
N ARG A 63 15.08 16.17 -14.97
CA ARG A 63 13.81 16.89 -15.11
C ARG A 63 12.63 15.93 -14.91
N LEU A 64 11.66 16.33 -14.08
CA LEU A 64 10.38 15.65 -13.91
C LEU A 64 9.39 16.22 -14.92
N ILE A 65 8.65 15.36 -15.63
CA ILE A 65 7.62 15.77 -16.58
C ILE A 65 6.34 14.99 -16.36
N PHE A 66 5.20 15.69 -16.34
CA PHE A 66 3.87 15.11 -16.34
C PHE A 66 3.01 15.67 -17.48
N PRO A 67 2.28 14.82 -18.21
CA PRO A 67 1.33 15.31 -19.20
C PRO A 67 0.13 15.96 -18.50
N ILE A 68 -0.37 17.03 -19.08
CA ILE A 68 -1.62 17.69 -18.67
C ILE A 68 -2.51 17.90 -19.90
N TYR A 69 -3.79 18.16 -19.66
CA TYR A 69 -4.70 18.69 -20.66
C TYR A 69 -5.66 19.68 -20.02
N TYR A 70 -6.17 20.61 -20.82
CA TYR A 70 -7.00 21.68 -20.30
C TYR A 70 -8.07 22.11 -21.32
N THR A 71 -9.12 22.77 -20.82
CA THR A 71 -10.14 23.45 -21.61
C THR A 71 -9.99 24.95 -21.46
N ILE A 72 -10.49 25.69 -22.42
CA ILE A 72 -10.54 27.16 -22.37
C ILE A 72 -11.85 27.70 -21.81
N ALA A 73 -11.84 28.91 -21.28
CA ALA A 73 -13.05 29.61 -20.83
C ALA A 73 -14.00 29.87 -22.02
N GLY A 74 -15.31 29.69 -21.76
CA GLY A 74 -16.36 29.94 -22.79
C GLY A 74 -16.61 28.78 -23.76
N SER A 75 -15.77 27.77 -23.78
CA SER A 75 -15.97 26.57 -24.59
C SER A 75 -16.70 25.49 -23.80
N GLY A 76 -17.60 24.76 -24.43
CA GLY A 76 -18.14 23.51 -23.93
C GLY A 76 -17.05 22.44 -23.80
N ILE A 77 -17.45 21.20 -23.47
CA ILE A 77 -16.54 20.02 -23.39
C ILE A 77 -15.96 19.72 -24.80
N GLY A 78 -15.57 20.59 -25.58
CA GLY A 78 -15.22 20.36 -26.97
C GLY A 78 -13.91 20.98 -27.42
N PHE A 79 -13.20 21.68 -26.54
CA PHE A 79 -12.00 22.40 -26.93
C PHE A 79 -10.89 22.10 -25.90
N GLN A 80 -10.26 20.94 -26.06
CA GLN A 80 -9.20 20.49 -25.19
C GLN A 80 -7.85 20.54 -25.89
N SER A 81 -6.83 20.90 -25.13
CA SER A 81 -5.44 20.88 -25.60
C SER A 81 -4.56 20.14 -24.59
N SER A 82 -3.72 19.25 -25.11
CA SER A 82 -2.66 18.61 -24.33
C SER A 82 -1.48 19.57 -24.18
N ALA A 83 -0.76 19.43 -23.07
CA ALA A 83 0.54 20.04 -22.83
C ALA A 83 1.31 19.18 -21.81
N CYS A 84 2.38 19.70 -21.24
CA CYS A 84 3.04 19.11 -20.10
C CYS A 84 3.36 20.15 -19.04
N VAL A 85 3.63 19.66 -17.82
CA VAL A 85 4.30 20.43 -16.78
C VAL A 85 5.61 19.76 -16.44
N TYR A 86 6.64 20.56 -16.15
CA TYR A 86 7.96 20.04 -15.82
C TYR A 86 8.61 20.81 -14.67
N SER A 87 9.55 20.14 -14.00
CA SER A 87 10.33 20.67 -12.88
C SER A 87 11.81 20.28 -13.04
N ASP A 88 12.71 21.24 -12.84
CA ASP A 88 14.16 21.05 -12.90
C ASP A 88 14.81 21.00 -11.50
N ASP A 89 14.02 21.14 -10.45
CA ASP A 89 14.50 21.28 -9.07
C ASP A 89 13.92 20.23 -8.11
N GLY A 90 13.53 19.06 -8.66
CA GLY A 90 12.98 17.94 -7.90
C GLY A 90 11.55 18.18 -7.41
N GLY A 91 10.74 18.92 -8.16
CA GLY A 91 9.32 19.14 -7.87
C GLY A 91 9.01 20.35 -6.98
N LYS A 92 9.99 21.22 -6.71
CA LYS A 92 9.78 22.43 -5.89
C LYS A 92 9.11 23.54 -6.70
N THR A 93 9.57 23.75 -7.94
CA THR A 93 8.93 24.68 -8.87
C THR A 93 8.53 23.98 -10.16
N TRP A 94 7.43 24.42 -10.75
CA TRP A 94 6.82 23.81 -11.93
C TRP A 94 6.60 24.85 -13.03
N HIS A 95 6.84 24.42 -14.26
CA HIS A 95 6.63 25.19 -15.47
C HIS A 95 5.72 24.43 -16.41
N ARG A 96 4.94 25.14 -17.22
CA ARG A 96 4.13 24.56 -18.27
C ARG A 96 4.83 24.69 -19.63
N GLY A 97 4.92 23.59 -20.38
CA GLY A 97 5.33 23.60 -21.78
C GLY A 97 4.22 24.12 -22.70
N GLU A 98 4.58 24.43 -23.94
CA GLU A 98 3.62 24.76 -24.99
C GLU A 98 2.74 23.57 -25.34
N SER A 99 1.64 23.81 -26.04
CA SER A 99 0.75 22.76 -26.54
C SER A 99 1.15 22.33 -27.95
N PRO A 100 1.10 21.03 -28.28
CA PRO A 100 1.16 20.58 -29.67
C PRO A 100 0.08 21.17 -30.59
N ASN A 101 -0.94 21.84 -30.04
CA ASN A 101 -1.93 22.57 -30.81
C ASN A 101 -1.50 24.00 -31.20
N ASP A 102 -0.43 24.53 -30.61
CA ASP A 102 0.02 25.89 -30.89
C ASP A 102 0.72 25.97 -32.26
N GLY A 103 0.18 26.74 -33.17
CA GLY A 103 0.67 26.90 -34.56
C GLY A 103 0.32 25.75 -35.51
N ARG A 104 -0.34 24.70 -35.03
CA ARG A 104 -0.73 23.54 -35.85
C ARG A 104 -1.71 23.93 -36.95
N ILE A 105 -1.50 23.41 -38.14
CA ILE A 105 -2.48 23.51 -39.24
C ILE A 105 -3.36 22.27 -39.21
N ASN A 106 -4.67 22.44 -39.03
CA ASN A 106 -5.61 21.36 -39.05
C ASN A 106 -5.89 20.85 -40.49
N LYS A 107 -6.68 19.79 -40.65
CA LYS A 107 -7.01 19.21 -41.96
C LYS A 107 -7.76 20.17 -42.91
N ASP A 108 -8.38 21.19 -42.35
CA ASP A 108 -9.14 22.19 -43.12
C ASP A 108 -8.28 23.42 -43.46
N GLY A 109 -6.96 23.37 -43.24
CA GLY A 109 -5.99 24.42 -43.52
C GLY A 109 -6.03 25.61 -42.56
N GLN A 110 -6.63 25.47 -41.40
CA GLN A 110 -6.72 26.51 -40.39
C GLN A 110 -5.62 26.34 -39.33
N GLU A 111 -4.98 27.44 -38.98
CA GLU A 111 -4.05 27.46 -37.85
C GLU A 111 -4.84 27.35 -36.53
N THR A 112 -4.38 26.45 -35.66
CA THR A 112 -4.96 26.24 -34.34
C THR A 112 -4.04 26.81 -33.25
N SER A 113 -4.59 27.07 -32.09
CA SER A 113 -3.81 27.36 -30.90
C SER A 113 -4.49 26.76 -29.68
N SER A 114 -3.71 26.56 -28.61
CA SER A 114 -4.24 26.07 -27.34
C SER A 114 -5.25 27.01 -26.70
N GLN A 115 -5.25 28.30 -27.09
CA GLN A 115 -6.22 29.32 -26.62
C GLN A 115 -7.44 29.46 -27.52
N ASN A 116 -7.35 29.04 -28.77
CA ASN A 116 -8.44 29.08 -29.72
C ASN A 116 -8.39 27.87 -30.66
N PRO A 117 -8.57 26.65 -30.13
CA PRO A 117 -8.58 25.45 -30.95
C PRO A 117 -9.81 25.45 -31.87
N VAL A 118 -9.60 25.11 -33.13
CA VAL A 118 -10.67 25.11 -34.17
C VAL A 118 -11.05 23.66 -34.50
N GLY A 119 -12.36 23.39 -34.46
CA GLY A 119 -12.93 22.16 -34.99
C GLY A 119 -12.40 20.88 -34.37
N ILE A 120 -11.78 20.04 -35.19
CA ILE A 120 -11.31 18.70 -34.85
C ILE A 120 -9.89 18.64 -34.29
N SER A 121 -9.41 19.75 -33.75
CA SER A 121 -8.03 19.87 -33.25
C SER A 121 -7.84 19.39 -31.80
N GLU A 122 -8.86 18.79 -31.20
CA GLU A 122 -8.81 18.38 -29.80
C GLU A 122 -7.75 17.31 -29.55
N LEU A 123 -6.80 17.67 -28.70
CA LEU A 123 -5.82 16.76 -28.09
C LEU A 123 -6.07 16.75 -26.60
N THR A 124 -6.21 15.56 -26.01
CA THR A 124 -6.67 15.46 -24.63
C THR A 124 -5.71 14.63 -23.78
N GLU A 125 -6.19 13.61 -23.09
CA GLU A 125 -5.39 12.72 -22.26
C GLU A 125 -4.19 12.19 -23.04
N SER A 126 -3.02 12.21 -22.42
CA SER A 126 -1.77 11.88 -23.11
C SER A 126 -0.76 11.18 -22.19
N GLN A 127 0.20 10.54 -22.82
CA GLN A 127 1.33 9.92 -22.17
C GLN A 127 2.62 10.40 -22.81
N ILE A 128 3.60 10.77 -21.99
CA ILE A 128 4.94 11.19 -22.44
C ILE A 128 5.93 10.08 -22.15
N ILE A 129 6.85 9.86 -23.08
CA ILE A 129 8.01 8.98 -22.92
C ILE A 129 9.28 9.68 -23.35
N GLU A 130 10.42 9.27 -22.81
CA GLU A 130 11.75 9.68 -23.23
C GLU A 130 12.39 8.59 -24.09
N LEU A 131 12.91 8.94 -25.25
CA LEU A 131 13.66 8.06 -26.15
C LEU A 131 15.15 8.01 -25.78
N SER A 132 15.87 7.02 -26.28
CA SER A 132 17.32 6.89 -26.06
C SER A 132 18.14 8.06 -26.62
N SER A 133 17.55 8.86 -27.49
CA SER A 133 18.13 10.11 -28.02
C SER A 133 18.04 11.30 -27.04
N GLY A 134 17.26 11.18 -25.97
CA GLY A 134 16.87 12.28 -25.08
C GLY A 134 15.66 13.07 -25.57
N ASN A 135 15.16 12.82 -26.79
CA ASN A 135 13.94 13.42 -27.29
C ASN A 135 12.71 12.82 -26.60
N LEU A 136 11.64 13.59 -26.57
CA LEU A 136 10.37 13.14 -25.98
C LEU A 136 9.35 12.88 -27.07
N LEU A 137 8.48 11.87 -26.85
CA LEU A 137 7.27 11.67 -27.60
C LEU A 137 6.06 11.80 -26.66
N GLN A 138 5.09 12.60 -27.08
CA GLN A 138 3.78 12.72 -26.41
C GLN A 138 2.72 12.04 -27.26
N PHE A 139 2.19 10.91 -26.80
CA PHE A 139 1.08 10.18 -27.41
C PHE A 139 -0.22 10.70 -26.84
N MET A 140 -1.16 11.05 -27.71
CA MET A 140 -2.37 11.78 -27.32
C MET A 140 -3.63 11.13 -27.84
N ARG A 141 -4.65 11.14 -27.01
CA ARG A 141 -6.03 10.92 -27.41
C ARG A 141 -6.46 12.07 -28.30
N ASN A 142 -6.90 11.76 -29.52
CA ASN A 142 -7.26 12.71 -30.55
C ASN A 142 -8.79 12.70 -30.78
N THR A 143 -9.52 13.24 -29.81
CA THR A 143 -10.98 13.33 -29.87
C THR A 143 -11.39 14.18 -31.08
N ARG A 144 -12.32 13.68 -31.89
CA ARG A 144 -12.76 14.27 -33.15
C ARG A 144 -11.69 14.37 -34.26
N GLY A 145 -10.59 13.61 -34.11
CA GLY A 145 -9.60 13.47 -35.17
C GLY A 145 -9.97 12.38 -36.18
N ASN A 146 -8.95 11.79 -36.77
CA ASN A 146 -9.09 10.75 -37.80
C ASN A 146 -9.33 9.33 -37.23
N GLY A 147 -9.68 9.21 -35.95
CA GLY A 147 -9.80 7.91 -35.24
C GLY A 147 -8.46 7.21 -35.07
N LYS A 148 -7.38 7.99 -34.99
CA LYS A 148 -6.01 7.51 -34.79
C LYS A 148 -5.37 8.18 -33.57
N VAL A 149 -4.57 7.43 -32.83
CA VAL A 149 -3.67 7.98 -31.83
C VAL A 149 -2.67 8.88 -32.53
N VAL A 150 -2.48 10.09 -32.03
CA VAL A 150 -1.49 11.03 -32.56
C VAL A 150 -0.31 11.17 -31.62
N VAL A 151 0.83 11.56 -32.22
CA VAL A 151 2.07 11.72 -31.46
C VAL A 151 2.82 12.98 -31.92
N SER A 152 3.37 13.74 -30.95
CA SER A 152 4.24 14.88 -31.17
C SER A 152 5.62 14.62 -30.56
N ARG A 153 6.65 15.26 -31.09
CA ARG A 153 8.03 15.18 -30.62
C ARG A 153 8.49 16.49 -30.01
N SER A 154 9.19 16.42 -28.89
CA SER A 154 9.95 17.53 -28.31
C SER A 154 11.45 17.20 -28.34
N THR A 155 12.28 18.20 -28.65
CA THR A 155 13.76 18.13 -28.67
C THR A 155 14.39 19.08 -27.66
N ASP A 156 13.57 19.66 -26.79
CA ASP A 156 13.96 20.67 -25.79
C ASP A 156 13.39 20.34 -24.38
N GLY A 157 13.21 19.05 -24.12
CA GLY A 157 12.76 18.57 -22.81
C GLY A 157 11.33 18.96 -22.46
N GLY A 158 10.43 19.06 -23.45
CA GLY A 158 9.00 19.32 -23.26
C GLY A 158 8.62 20.81 -23.26
N ALA A 159 9.56 21.72 -23.55
CA ALA A 159 9.24 23.15 -23.64
C ALA A 159 8.38 23.45 -24.88
N THR A 160 8.75 22.88 -26.03
CA THR A 160 7.98 23.00 -27.29
C THR A 160 7.76 21.64 -27.96
N TRP A 161 6.81 21.56 -28.86
CA TRP A 161 6.38 20.32 -29.52
C TRP A 161 6.23 20.52 -31.03
N SER A 162 6.55 19.47 -31.79
CA SER A 162 6.25 19.42 -33.22
C SER A 162 4.74 19.31 -33.49
N ASP A 163 4.33 19.59 -34.72
CA ASP A 163 2.99 19.23 -35.17
C ASP A 163 2.70 17.73 -34.91
N PRO A 164 1.50 17.39 -34.43
CA PRO A 164 1.11 15.99 -34.22
C PRO A 164 1.00 15.25 -35.55
N ILE A 165 1.51 14.01 -35.57
CA ILE A 165 1.33 13.08 -36.68
C ILE A 165 0.41 11.93 -36.27
N ASP A 166 -0.41 11.43 -37.21
CA ASP A 166 -1.23 10.23 -37.01
C ASP A 166 -0.35 8.98 -36.95
N THR A 167 -0.61 8.11 -35.99
CA THR A 167 -0.13 6.73 -36.01
C THR A 167 -1.14 5.81 -36.72
N THR A 168 -0.83 4.53 -36.90
CA THR A 168 -1.79 3.55 -37.39
C THR A 168 -2.71 2.98 -36.32
N ALA A 169 -2.39 3.20 -35.03
CA ALA A 169 -3.17 2.68 -33.91
C ALA A 169 -4.53 3.39 -33.79
N PRO A 170 -5.63 2.64 -33.54
CA PRO A 170 -6.96 3.22 -33.41
C PRO A 170 -7.08 4.09 -32.14
N GLU A 171 -7.85 5.17 -32.26
CA GLU A 171 -8.30 6.00 -31.15
C GLU A 171 -9.84 5.96 -31.13
N VAL A 172 -10.42 5.59 -29.98
CA VAL A 172 -11.85 5.32 -29.82
C VAL A 172 -12.47 6.11 -28.65
N TYR A 173 -12.09 7.36 -28.50
CA TYR A 173 -12.47 8.20 -27.36
C TYR A 173 -12.05 7.60 -26.02
N CYS A 174 -10.81 7.07 -25.94
CA CYS A 174 -10.27 6.45 -24.74
C CYS A 174 -8.82 6.87 -24.51
N GLN A 175 -8.44 6.92 -23.24
CA GLN A 175 -7.06 7.07 -22.83
C GLN A 175 -6.22 5.88 -23.34
N LEU A 176 -4.94 6.12 -23.49
CA LEU A 176 -3.92 5.15 -23.85
C LEU A 176 -2.77 5.21 -22.86
N SER A 177 -2.04 4.11 -22.70
CA SER A 177 -0.78 4.08 -21.97
C SER A 177 0.35 3.64 -22.87
N VAL A 178 1.48 4.37 -22.82
CA VAL A 178 2.69 4.05 -23.60
C VAL A 178 3.89 4.14 -22.68
N LEU A 179 4.82 3.18 -22.80
CA LEU A 179 6.12 3.24 -22.13
C LEU A 179 7.26 3.02 -23.13
N TYR A 180 8.42 3.60 -22.82
CA TYR A 180 9.67 3.27 -23.47
C TYR A 180 10.18 1.92 -22.96
N TYR A 181 10.48 1.00 -23.87
CA TYR A 181 10.92 -0.33 -23.49
C TYR A 181 12.43 -0.49 -23.54
N ASP A 182 13.05 -0.36 -24.72
CA ASP A 182 14.50 -0.46 -24.93
C ASP A 182 14.92 0.05 -26.32
N LYS A 183 16.21 -0.12 -26.64
CA LYS A 183 16.81 0.21 -27.95
C LYS A 183 17.22 -1.03 -28.75
N ASN A 184 16.36 -2.06 -28.76
CA ASN A 184 16.63 -3.33 -29.42
C ASN A 184 15.66 -3.65 -30.58
N GLY A 185 15.05 -2.61 -31.17
CA GLY A 185 14.24 -2.74 -32.38
C GLY A 185 15.11 -3.03 -33.62
N THR A 186 14.45 -3.23 -34.75
CA THR A 186 15.08 -3.54 -36.03
C THR A 186 16.11 -2.45 -36.42
N GLY A 187 17.37 -2.84 -36.56
CA GLY A 187 18.45 -1.89 -36.84
C GLY A 187 18.82 -0.97 -35.68
N GLY A 188 18.48 -1.35 -34.42
CA GLY A 188 18.80 -0.57 -33.21
C GLY A 188 17.81 0.56 -32.95
N LYS A 189 16.59 0.47 -33.45
CA LYS A 189 15.52 1.43 -33.16
C LYS A 189 15.06 1.33 -31.71
N ASP A 190 14.58 2.44 -31.17
CA ASP A 190 13.87 2.47 -29.90
C ASP A 190 12.54 1.74 -29.99
N ARG A 191 12.23 0.89 -29.00
CA ARG A 191 10.94 0.19 -28.88
C ARG A 191 10.09 0.81 -27.81
N VAL A 192 8.81 0.92 -28.13
CA VAL A 192 7.77 1.39 -27.22
C VAL A 192 6.66 0.34 -27.12
N ILE A 193 6.04 0.28 -25.95
CA ILE A 193 4.89 -0.61 -25.73
C ILE A 193 3.69 0.27 -25.45
N MET A 194 2.58 0.00 -26.17
CA MET A 194 1.31 0.69 -25.96
C MET A 194 0.20 -0.27 -25.58
N SER A 195 -0.68 0.21 -24.72
CA SER A 195 -1.93 -0.42 -24.34
C SER A 195 -3.08 0.56 -24.59
N ASN A 196 -4.04 0.13 -25.42
CA ASN A 196 -5.27 0.89 -25.67
C ASN A 196 -6.39 -0.05 -26.18
N PRO A 197 -7.66 0.39 -26.25
CA PRO A 197 -8.72 -0.36 -26.94
C PRO A 197 -8.38 -0.58 -28.42
N GLY A 198 -8.52 -1.79 -28.90
CA GLY A 198 -8.28 -2.15 -30.31
C GLY A 198 -9.55 -2.35 -31.14
N GLY A 199 -10.73 -2.23 -30.51
CA GLY A 199 -12.02 -2.39 -31.18
C GLY A 199 -12.61 -1.09 -31.74
N THR A 200 -13.92 -1.07 -31.98
CA THR A 200 -14.66 0.11 -32.47
C THR A 200 -15.14 1.05 -31.36
N GLY A 201 -14.82 0.73 -30.10
CA GLY A 201 -15.16 1.48 -28.89
C GLY A 201 -14.24 1.04 -27.76
N ARG A 202 -14.63 1.28 -26.51
CA ARG A 202 -13.89 0.87 -25.31
C ARG A 202 -13.97 -0.63 -25.09
N ASN A 203 -13.37 -1.38 -26.01
CA ASN A 203 -13.32 -2.83 -25.98
C ASN A 203 -12.04 -3.37 -26.65
N ASN A 204 -11.83 -4.67 -26.49
CA ASN A 204 -10.71 -5.40 -27.08
C ASN A 204 -9.35 -4.78 -26.73
N GLY A 205 -9.03 -4.77 -25.44
CA GLY A 205 -7.74 -4.31 -24.94
C GLY A 205 -6.60 -4.93 -25.70
N THR A 206 -5.77 -4.09 -26.33
CA THR A 206 -4.71 -4.51 -27.24
C THR A 206 -3.38 -3.93 -26.80
N LEU A 207 -2.38 -4.80 -26.74
CA LEU A 207 -0.97 -4.46 -26.55
C LEU A 207 -0.29 -4.33 -27.91
N ARG A 208 0.60 -3.35 -28.06
CA ARG A 208 1.35 -3.12 -29.29
C ARG A 208 2.82 -2.89 -29.00
N ILE A 209 3.69 -3.43 -29.86
CA ILE A 209 5.11 -3.07 -29.93
C ILE A 209 5.27 -2.09 -31.08
N GLY A 210 5.82 -0.90 -30.78
CA GLY A 210 6.17 0.10 -31.77
C GLY A 210 7.69 0.25 -31.87
N GLU A 211 8.16 0.47 -33.09
CA GLU A 211 9.53 0.88 -33.39
C GLU A 211 9.55 2.34 -33.79
N VAL A 212 10.41 3.14 -33.14
CA VAL A 212 10.55 4.57 -33.42
C VAL A 212 11.70 4.79 -34.40
N THR A 213 11.42 5.54 -35.46
CA THR A 213 12.43 6.05 -36.39
C THR A 213 12.53 7.56 -36.20
N GLU A 214 13.73 8.04 -35.94
CA GLU A 214 13.99 9.48 -35.81
C GLU A 214 15.05 9.93 -36.83
N THR A 215 14.82 11.11 -37.39
CA THR A 215 15.80 11.91 -38.10
C THR A 215 15.83 13.30 -37.48
N LYS A 216 16.75 14.17 -37.94
CA LYS A 216 16.78 15.57 -37.47
C LYS A 216 15.42 16.26 -37.64
N ASP A 217 14.75 16.05 -38.78
CA ASP A 217 13.59 16.84 -39.18
C ASP A 217 12.27 16.07 -39.11
N SER A 218 12.30 14.75 -38.86
CA SER A 218 11.11 13.90 -38.84
C SER A 218 11.21 12.75 -37.84
N PHE A 219 10.08 12.15 -37.53
CA PHE A 219 9.97 10.92 -36.75
C PHE A 219 8.76 10.12 -37.19
N SER A 220 8.77 8.82 -36.90
CA SER A 220 7.60 7.94 -37.07
C SER A 220 7.58 6.88 -35.97
N VAL A 221 6.39 6.32 -35.76
CA VAL A 221 6.17 5.15 -34.88
C VAL A 221 5.48 4.09 -35.72
N ASP A 222 6.17 3.00 -35.96
CA ASP A 222 5.68 1.85 -36.72
C ASP A 222 5.26 0.74 -35.75
N TRP A 223 3.97 0.43 -35.68
CA TRP A 223 3.46 -0.67 -34.87
C TRP A 223 3.76 -2.00 -35.60
N VAL A 224 4.76 -2.72 -35.09
CA VAL A 224 5.29 -3.93 -35.73
C VAL A 224 4.62 -5.21 -35.24
N GLU A 225 4.09 -5.19 -34.02
CA GLU A 225 3.36 -6.32 -33.42
C GLU A 225 2.16 -5.81 -32.65
N GLU A 226 1.08 -6.58 -32.64
CA GLU A 226 -0.08 -6.31 -31.82
C GLU A 226 -0.77 -7.57 -31.33
N LYS A 227 -1.28 -7.56 -30.11
CA LYS A 227 -2.02 -8.65 -29.51
C LYS A 227 -3.22 -8.15 -28.72
N MET A 228 -4.40 -8.63 -29.08
CA MET A 228 -5.57 -8.50 -28.23
C MET A 228 -5.44 -9.47 -27.05
N PHE A 229 -5.34 -8.93 -25.84
CA PHE A 229 -5.19 -9.72 -24.61
C PHE A 229 -6.45 -9.73 -23.75
N CYS A 230 -7.31 -8.70 -23.90
CA CYS A 230 -8.52 -8.53 -23.11
C CYS A 230 -9.73 -8.34 -24.03
N PRO A 231 -10.51 -9.39 -24.32
CA PRO A 231 -11.73 -9.28 -25.13
C PRO A 231 -12.83 -8.51 -24.35
N ASN A 232 -13.77 -7.96 -25.11
CA ASN A 232 -14.88 -7.17 -24.58
C ASN A 232 -14.44 -5.87 -23.88
N ASN A 233 -15.10 -5.47 -22.79
CA ASN A 233 -14.90 -4.17 -22.15
C ASN A 233 -13.46 -3.94 -21.71
N TYR A 234 -12.89 -2.88 -22.22
CA TYR A 234 -11.56 -2.40 -21.87
C TYR A 234 -11.53 -0.89 -22.06
N ALA A 235 -10.95 -0.15 -21.11
CA ALA A 235 -10.91 1.30 -21.18
C ALA A 235 -9.55 1.87 -20.77
N TYR A 236 -9.44 2.53 -19.63
CA TYR A 236 -8.22 3.17 -19.20
C TYR A 236 -7.20 2.16 -18.70
N SER A 237 -5.92 2.48 -18.90
CA SER A 237 -4.83 1.60 -18.50
C SER A 237 -3.57 2.38 -18.11
N CYS A 238 -2.69 1.71 -17.35
CA CYS A 238 -1.39 2.22 -17.00
C CYS A 238 -0.35 1.10 -17.08
N LEU A 239 0.62 1.25 -17.96
CA LEU A 239 1.77 0.37 -18.12
C LEU A 239 2.90 0.79 -17.19
N THR A 240 3.67 -0.17 -16.73
CA THR A 240 4.93 0.08 -16.04
C THR A 240 5.96 -0.99 -16.43
N LYS A 241 7.23 -0.62 -16.47
CA LYS A 241 8.33 -1.59 -16.60
C LYS A 241 8.74 -2.01 -15.20
N MET A 242 8.66 -3.30 -14.92
CA MET A 242 9.03 -3.86 -13.63
C MET A 242 10.55 -4.10 -13.57
N LYS A 243 11.10 -4.22 -12.36
CA LYS A 243 12.55 -4.41 -12.14
C LYS A 243 13.10 -5.69 -12.81
N ASP A 244 12.28 -6.70 -12.96
CA ASP A 244 12.62 -7.98 -13.62
C ASP A 244 12.60 -7.92 -15.17
N GLY A 245 12.30 -6.74 -15.74
CA GLY A 245 12.21 -6.54 -17.20
C GLY A 245 10.84 -6.84 -17.80
N ASN A 246 9.92 -7.45 -17.07
CA ASN A 246 8.53 -7.63 -17.47
C ASN A 246 7.77 -6.31 -17.44
N MET A 247 6.59 -6.30 -18.04
CA MET A 247 5.66 -5.17 -18.02
C MET A 247 4.48 -5.49 -17.12
N GLY A 248 4.17 -4.57 -16.20
CA GLY A 248 2.93 -4.57 -15.45
C GLY A 248 1.89 -3.70 -16.14
N LEU A 249 0.64 -4.12 -16.14
CA LEU A 249 -0.50 -3.39 -16.70
C LEU A 249 -1.65 -3.38 -15.73
N LEU A 250 -2.00 -2.18 -15.28
CA LEU A 250 -3.24 -1.91 -14.56
C LEU A 250 -4.28 -1.42 -15.57
N TYR A 251 -5.50 -1.97 -15.57
CA TYR A 251 -6.50 -1.60 -16.56
C TYR A 251 -7.94 -1.75 -16.06
N GLU A 252 -8.82 -0.94 -16.62
CA GLU A 252 -10.27 -1.06 -16.42
C GLU A 252 -10.84 -2.19 -17.25
N HIS A 253 -11.56 -3.10 -16.60
CA HIS A 253 -12.30 -4.17 -17.23
C HIS A 253 -13.68 -4.31 -16.59
N GLN A 254 -14.74 -4.08 -17.36
CA GLN A 254 -16.10 -3.99 -16.83
C GLN A 254 -16.18 -2.92 -15.71
N ASN A 255 -16.61 -3.28 -14.52
CA ASN A 255 -16.69 -2.39 -13.35
C ASN A 255 -15.55 -2.64 -12.34
N THR A 256 -14.42 -3.20 -12.79
CA THR A 256 -13.29 -3.57 -11.94
C THR A 256 -11.99 -3.03 -12.51
N ILE A 257 -10.99 -2.86 -11.65
CA ILE A 257 -9.61 -2.62 -12.04
C ILE A 257 -8.86 -3.94 -11.95
N LYS A 258 -8.19 -4.32 -13.03
CA LYS A 258 -7.39 -5.54 -13.14
C LYS A 258 -5.91 -5.21 -13.25
N PHE A 259 -5.07 -6.11 -12.76
CA PHE A 259 -3.63 -6.08 -12.97
C PHE A 259 -3.18 -7.37 -13.65
N THR A 260 -2.30 -7.25 -14.63
CA THR A 260 -1.59 -8.36 -15.24
C THR A 260 -0.13 -8.02 -15.47
N ALA A 261 0.72 -9.03 -15.57
CA ALA A 261 2.10 -8.85 -15.98
C ALA A 261 2.39 -9.75 -17.20
N PHE A 262 3.25 -9.28 -18.11
CA PHE A 262 3.60 -9.98 -19.33
C PHE A 262 5.02 -9.58 -19.79
N ASN A 263 5.61 -10.38 -20.66
CA ASN A 263 6.87 -10.08 -21.34
C ASN A 263 6.65 -9.71 -22.82
N LEU A 264 7.74 -9.41 -23.52
CA LEU A 264 7.69 -9.01 -24.93
C LEU A 264 7.20 -10.16 -25.84
N GLU A 265 7.60 -11.40 -25.54
CA GLU A 265 7.26 -12.62 -26.30
C GLU A 265 5.76 -12.90 -26.26
N TYR A 266 5.10 -12.52 -25.16
CA TYR A 266 3.64 -12.61 -25.09
C TYR A 266 2.95 -11.77 -26.19
N ILE A 267 3.45 -10.57 -26.48
CA ILE A 267 2.86 -9.71 -27.52
C ILE A 267 3.11 -10.30 -28.91
N LYS A 268 4.27 -10.93 -29.12
CA LYS A 268 4.68 -11.52 -30.41
C LYS A 268 4.00 -12.86 -30.75
N ASP A 269 3.11 -13.34 -29.89
CA ASP A 269 2.45 -14.65 -30.03
C ASP A 269 3.40 -15.87 -30.07
N GLU A 270 4.67 -15.67 -29.73
CA GLU A 270 5.64 -16.77 -29.76
C GLU A 270 5.35 -17.84 -28.71
N VAL A 271 4.70 -17.45 -27.59
CA VAL A 271 4.19 -18.37 -26.56
C VAL A 271 2.99 -17.74 -25.83
N ASN A 272 1.96 -18.53 -25.52
CA ASN A 272 0.78 -18.05 -24.79
C ASN A 272 1.09 -17.95 -23.28
N LEU A 273 1.72 -16.85 -22.84
CA LEU A 273 2.29 -16.68 -21.49
C LEU A 273 1.43 -15.78 -20.63
N LEU A 274 0.66 -16.39 -19.74
CA LEU A 274 0.00 -15.68 -18.65
C LEU A 274 0.87 -15.73 -17.39
N SER A 275 0.91 -14.63 -16.66
CA SER A 275 1.48 -14.63 -15.30
C SER A 275 0.75 -15.63 -14.42
N PRO A 276 1.44 -16.39 -13.57
CA PRO A 276 0.77 -17.18 -12.55
C PRO A 276 -0.09 -16.30 -11.67
N THR A 277 -1.26 -16.80 -11.28
CA THR A 277 -2.18 -16.10 -10.37
C THR A 277 -2.33 -16.87 -9.06
N ILE A 278 -2.52 -16.14 -7.96
CA ILE A 278 -2.81 -16.76 -6.68
C ILE A 278 -4.27 -17.23 -6.70
N THR A 279 -4.48 -18.53 -6.51
CA THR A 279 -5.80 -19.19 -6.55
C THR A 279 -6.36 -19.51 -5.17
N ALA A 280 -5.50 -19.67 -4.18
CA ALA A 280 -5.89 -19.92 -2.82
C ALA A 280 -4.83 -19.44 -1.83
N VAL A 281 -5.29 -18.99 -0.67
CA VAL A 281 -4.46 -18.72 0.50
C VAL A 281 -5.11 -19.41 1.70
N THR A 282 -4.35 -20.25 2.37
CA THR A 282 -4.74 -20.91 3.62
C THR A 282 -3.72 -20.62 4.69
N TYR A 283 -4.07 -20.82 5.94
CA TYR A 283 -3.15 -20.61 7.05
C TYR A 283 -3.40 -21.58 8.20
N LYS A 284 -2.39 -21.79 9.01
CA LYS A 284 -2.50 -22.35 10.36
C LYS A 284 -1.74 -21.45 11.34
N VAL A 285 -2.17 -21.44 12.59
CA VAL A 285 -1.45 -20.77 13.67
C VAL A 285 -0.72 -21.85 14.49
N GLU A 286 0.59 -21.71 14.59
CA GLU A 286 1.43 -22.49 15.49
C GLU A 286 1.64 -21.66 16.74
N LYS A 287 1.05 -22.11 17.83
CA LYS A 287 1.08 -21.41 19.11
C LYS A 287 2.30 -21.79 19.91
N THR A 288 2.93 -20.80 20.51
CA THR A 288 4.09 -20.99 21.40
C THR A 288 3.69 -21.69 22.70
N TYR A 289 2.45 -21.43 23.15
CA TYR A 289 1.84 -22.02 24.35
C TYR A 289 0.41 -22.44 24.07
N ASP A 290 -0.15 -23.28 24.93
CA ASP A 290 -1.58 -23.63 24.83
C ASP A 290 -2.44 -22.49 25.40
N HIS A 291 -3.00 -21.69 24.50
CA HIS A 291 -3.84 -20.54 24.83
C HIS A 291 -4.91 -20.31 23.75
N ALA A 292 -6.01 -19.63 24.14
CA ALA A 292 -7.17 -19.43 23.26
C ALA A 292 -6.89 -18.43 22.12
N TYR A 293 -6.14 -17.38 22.40
CA TYR A 293 -5.91 -16.25 21.48
C TYR A 293 -4.61 -16.41 20.70
N THR A 294 -4.44 -15.64 19.63
CA THR A 294 -3.15 -15.50 18.93
C THR A 294 -2.38 -14.34 19.56
N LEU A 295 -1.17 -14.60 20.00
CA LEU A 295 -0.37 -13.69 20.83
C LEU A 295 1.03 -13.49 20.26
N PRO A 296 1.77 -12.45 20.71
CA PRO A 296 3.18 -12.26 20.33
C PRO A 296 4.03 -13.52 20.56
N GLY A 297 4.79 -13.92 19.54
CA GLY A 297 5.58 -15.15 19.52
C GLY A 297 4.91 -16.29 18.76
N ASP A 298 3.58 -16.30 18.60
CA ASP A 298 2.89 -17.28 17.76
C ASP A 298 3.22 -17.07 16.28
N LYS A 299 3.04 -18.12 15.48
CA LYS A 299 3.40 -18.09 14.08
C LYS A 299 2.21 -18.36 13.19
N TYR A 300 1.96 -17.47 12.23
CA TYR A 300 1.11 -17.77 11.09
C TYR A 300 1.94 -18.46 10.01
N VAL A 301 1.63 -19.71 9.72
CA VAL A 301 2.15 -20.45 8.58
C VAL A 301 1.13 -20.35 7.46
N ILE A 302 1.48 -19.64 6.41
CA ILE A 302 0.61 -19.24 5.32
C ILE A 302 0.97 -20.06 4.09
N THR A 303 0.01 -20.79 3.54
CA THR A 303 0.18 -21.55 2.29
C THR A 303 -0.54 -20.81 1.17
N VAL A 304 0.21 -20.48 0.13
CA VAL A 304 -0.27 -19.81 -1.08
C VAL A 304 -0.24 -20.79 -2.23
N LYS A 305 -1.36 -20.93 -2.97
CA LYS A 305 -1.45 -21.76 -4.19
C LYS A 305 -1.58 -20.87 -5.42
N THR A 306 -0.91 -21.29 -6.49
CA THR A 306 -0.95 -20.65 -7.80
C THR A 306 -1.63 -21.57 -8.82
N ASP A 307 -2.12 -21.00 -9.94
CA ASP A 307 -2.71 -21.75 -11.06
C ASP A 307 -1.65 -22.47 -11.93
N GLN A 308 -0.40 -22.00 -11.89
CA GLN A 308 0.74 -22.54 -12.64
C GLN A 308 1.87 -22.95 -11.69
N ASN A 309 2.75 -23.85 -12.15
CA ASN A 309 3.99 -24.14 -11.46
C ASN A 309 4.89 -22.90 -11.43
N VAL A 310 5.55 -22.70 -10.31
CA VAL A 310 6.44 -21.55 -10.08
C VAL A 310 7.77 -21.98 -9.50
N THR A 311 8.80 -21.17 -9.75
CA THR A 311 10.14 -21.32 -9.18
C THR A 311 10.49 -20.08 -8.36
N VAL A 312 11.09 -20.29 -7.20
CA VAL A 312 11.52 -19.24 -6.27
C VAL A 312 13.00 -18.99 -6.42
N GLN A 313 13.37 -17.72 -6.44
CA GLN A 313 14.75 -17.25 -6.30
C GLN A 313 14.82 -16.24 -5.17
N GLY A 314 15.85 -16.32 -4.31
CA GLY A 314 16.00 -15.43 -3.16
C GLY A 314 14.96 -15.67 -2.07
N THR A 315 14.56 -14.61 -1.39
CA THR A 315 13.63 -14.64 -0.26
C THR A 315 12.44 -13.71 -0.47
N PRO A 316 11.51 -14.06 -1.39
CA PRO A 316 10.33 -13.24 -1.65
C PRO A 316 9.48 -13.12 -0.38
N LYS A 317 8.66 -12.08 -0.30
CA LYS A 317 7.79 -11.81 0.84
C LYS A 317 6.33 -11.88 0.42
N PHE A 318 5.47 -12.34 1.32
CA PHE A 318 4.03 -12.34 1.13
C PHE A 318 3.39 -11.22 1.95
N ARG A 319 2.70 -10.29 1.27
CA ARG A 319 2.04 -9.14 1.91
C ARG A 319 0.65 -9.51 2.40
N PHE A 320 0.34 -9.12 3.62
CA PHE A 320 -1.00 -9.17 4.21
C PHE A 320 -1.32 -7.89 4.99
N MET A 321 -2.55 -7.77 5.50
CA MET A 321 -2.99 -6.61 6.28
C MET A 321 -3.21 -7.02 7.74
N LEU A 322 -2.70 -6.21 8.66
CA LEU A 322 -3.00 -6.26 10.08
C LEU A 322 -3.60 -4.93 10.50
N ASN A 323 -4.87 -4.96 10.92
CA ASN A 323 -5.62 -3.77 11.29
C ASN A 323 -5.50 -2.61 10.27
N GLY A 324 -5.62 -2.95 8.96
CA GLY A 324 -5.51 -2.02 7.86
C GLY A 324 -4.07 -1.60 7.48
N LYS A 325 -3.04 -2.06 8.19
CA LYS A 325 -1.64 -1.78 7.88
C LYS A 325 -0.96 -2.99 7.23
N GLY A 326 -0.11 -2.74 6.23
CA GLY A 326 0.65 -3.80 5.56
C GLY A 326 1.66 -4.46 6.49
N ARG A 327 1.74 -5.80 6.41
CA ARG A 327 2.75 -6.65 7.05
C ARG A 327 3.28 -7.65 6.03
N TYR A 328 4.41 -8.26 6.32
CA TYR A 328 5.08 -9.18 5.41
C TYR A 328 5.43 -10.48 6.12
N ALA A 329 5.00 -11.59 5.54
CA ALA A 329 5.46 -12.92 5.92
C ALA A 329 6.68 -13.30 5.07
N ASN A 330 7.64 -13.99 5.68
CA ASN A 330 8.87 -14.41 5.04
C ASN A 330 8.68 -15.76 4.34
N TYR A 331 9.29 -15.94 3.18
CA TYR A 331 9.30 -17.22 2.49
C TYR A 331 10.01 -18.32 3.30
N VAL A 332 9.42 -19.50 3.29
CA VAL A 332 9.94 -20.69 4.00
C VAL A 332 10.27 -21.81 3.02
N SER A 333 9.32 -22.17 2.14
CA SER A 333 9.50 -23.32 1.23
C SER A 333 8.46 -23.35 0.11
N GLY A 334 8.60 -24.29 -0.82
CA GLY A 334 7.70 -24.49 -1.96
C GLY A 334 8.17 -23.77 -3.21
N GLY A 335 7.39 -23.82 -4.29
CA GLY A 335 7.74 -23.16 -5.55
C GLY A 335 9.03 -23.70 -6.18
N ASN A 336 9.24 -24.99 -6.12
CA ASN A 336 10.34 -25.66 -6.78
C ASN A 336 9.78 -26.45 -7.98
N ASP A 337 9.30 -25.71 -8.97
CA ASP A 337 8.50 -26.20 -10.09
C ASP A 337 7.18 -26.85 -9.63
N ASP A 338 6.54 -26.26 -8.64
CA ASP A 338 5.22 -26.65 -8.15
C ASP A 338 4.30 -25.43 -7.96
N LYS A 339 3.07 -25.66 -7.47
CA LYS A 339 2.03 -24.65 -7.33
C LYS A 339 1.84 -24.15 -5.89
N GLU A 340 2.65 -24.59 -4.98
CA GLU A 340 2.46 -24.29 -3.56
C GLU A 340 3.69 -23.62 -2.96
N LEU A 341 3.43 -22.58 -2.17
CA LEU A 341 4.43 -21.75 -1.49
C LEU A 341 4.05 -21.61 -0.04
N VAL A 342 5.01 -21.65 0.85
CA VAL A 342 4.82 -21.49 2.29
C VAL A 342 5.58 -20.27 2.78
N PHE A 343 4.86 -19.41 3.52
CA PHE A 343 5.39 -18.21 4.17
C PHE A 343 5.10 -18.26 5.66
N GLU A 344 5.92 -17.61 6.47
CA GLU A 344 5.77 -17.54 7.92
C GLU A 344 5.80 -16.09 8.41
N TYR A 345 4.90 -15.78 9.32
CA TYR A 345 4.90 -14.53 10.07
C TYR A 345 4.86 -14.81 11.56
N THR A 346 5.88 -14.38 12.30
CA THR A 346 5.88 -14.42 13.76
C THR A 346 5.23 -13.15 14.28
N VAL A 347 4.17 -13.29 15.08
CA VAL A 347 3.45 -12.18 15.70
C VAL A 347 4.42 -11.38 16.58
N GLN A 348 4.48 -10.07 16.34
CA GLN A 348 5.40 -9.18 17.04
C GLN A 348 4.73 -8.55 18.26
N LYS A 349 5.55 -8.08 19.22
CA LYS A 349 5.06 -7.26 20.32
C LYS A 349 4.41 -5.98 19.76
N GLY A 350 3.18 -5.70 20.19
CA GLY A 350 2.36 -4.58 19.70
C GLY A 350 1.54 -4.87 18.44
N ASP A 351 1.58 -6.10 17.92
CA ASP A 351 0.63 -6.53 16.90
C ASP A 351 -0.72 -6.82 17.56
N GLU A 352 -1.75 -6.17 17.09
CA GLU A 352 -3.13 -6.31 17.57
C GLU A 352 -4.11 -6.04 16.44
N GLY A 353 -5.24 -6.74 16.43
CA GLY A 353 -6.33 -6.50 15.51
C GLY A 353 -6.54 -7.59 14.46
N THR A 354 -7.41 -7.31 13.49
CA THR A 354 -7.80 -8.26 12.45
C THR A 354 -6.68 -8.49 11.46
N ILE A 355 -6.32 -9.75 11.24
CA ILE A 355 -5.45 -10.21 10.16
C ILE A 355 -6.30 -10.57 8.94
N GLN A 356 -5.90 -10.06 7.76
CA GLN A 356 -6.68 -10.20 6.54
C GLN A 356 -5.80 -10.24 5.30
N PHE A 357 -6.13 -11.12 4.36
CA PHE A 357 -5.63 -11.07 2.99
C PHE A 357 -6.67 -10.37 2.12
N LYS A 358 -6.42 -9.14 1.77
CA LYS A 358 -7.20 -8.41 0.78
C LYS A 358 -6.31 -8.15 -0.42
N GLY A 359 -6.60 -8.82 -1.55
CA GLY A 359 -5.71 -8.83 -2.71
C GLY A 359 -4.32 -9.37 -2.33
N PRO A 360 -4.19 -10.67 -1.99
CA PRO A 360 -2.91 -11.25 -1.57
C PRO A 360 -1.84 -11.03 -2.64
N LYS A 361 -0.65 -10.63 -2.22
CA LYS A 361 0.44 -10.27 -3.11
C LYS A 361 1.76 -10.88 -2.64
N ILE A 362 2.44 -11.56 -3.55
CA ILE A 362 3.85 -11.91 -3.39
C ILE A 362 4.68 -10.75 -3.94
N ILE A 363 5.63 -10.29 -3.17
CA ILE A 363 6.54 -9.22 -3.57
C ILE A 363 7.68 -9.85 -4.36
N CYS A 364 7.76 -9.51 -5.65
CA CYS A 364 8.88 -9.84 -6.53
C CYS A 364 9.75 -8.60 -6.71
N ASP A 365 10.92 -8.62 -6.10
CA ASP A 365 11.89 -7.53 -6.14
C ASP A 365 13.33 -8.08 -6.10
N GLU A 366 14.29 -7.23 -5.81
CA GLU A 366 15.72 -7.60 -5.70
C GLU A 366 16.01 -8.59 -4.56
N THR A 367 15.13 -8.72 -3.56
CA THR A 367 15.30 -9.66 -2.43
C THR A 367 14.83 -11.06 -2.80
N GLY A 368 13.87 -11.19 -3.73
CA GLY A 368 13.39 -12.48 -4.20
C GLY A 368 12.29 -12.38 -5.22
N THR A 369 12.15 -13.43 -6.01
CA THR A 369 11.14 -13.55 -7.06
C THR A 369 10.43 -14.90 -7.01
N VAL A 370 9.17 -14.93 -7.47
CA VAL A 370 8.38 -16.14 -7.71
C VAL A 370 7.86 -16.07 -9.13
N LYS A 371 8.37 -16.94 -10.01
CA LYS A 371 8.13 -16.87 -11.44
C LYS A 371 7.74 -18.25 -12.01
N ASN A 372 6.97 -18.25 -13.10
CA ASN A 372 6.73 -19.45 -13.88
C ASN A 372 7.91 -19.77 -14.82
N ALA A 373 7.82 -20.87 -15.58
CA ALA A 373 8.84 -21.27 -16.55
C ALA A 373 9.12 -20.22 -17.66
N ASN A 374 8.24 -19.24 -17.80
CA ASN A 374 8.33 -18.17 -18.79
C ASN A 374 8.85 -16.85 -18.20
N ASP A 375 9.46 -16.92 -17.02
CA ASP A 375 10.06 -15.80 -16.30
C ASP A 375 9.06 -14.70 -15.88
N LEU A 376 7.75 -15.03 -15.80
CA LEU A 376 6.70 -14.11 -15.37
C LEU A 376 6.43 -14.23 -13.88
N CYS A 377 6.48 -13.11 -13.16
CA CYS A 377 6.16 -13.05 -11.74
C CYS A 377 4.69 -13.36 -11.44
N VAL A 378 4.45 -13.93 -10.26
CA VAL A 378 3.09 -14.15 -9.76
C VAL A 378 2.35 -12.84 -9.60
N SER A 379 1.16 -12.74 -10.19
CA SER A 379 0.24 -11.63 -10.00
C SER A 379 -0.58 -11.78 -8.71
N SER A 380 -1.14 -10.66 -8.21
CA SER A 380 -2.01 -10.69 -7.03
C SER A 380 -3.28 -11.50 -7.29
N GLY A 381 -3.76 -12.20 -6.26
CA GLY A 381 -5.08 -12.85 -6.27
C GLY A 381 -6.21 -11.85 -6.03
N ASP A 382 -7.41 -12.18 -6.52
CA ASP A 382 -8.64 -11.43 -6.26
C ASP A 382 -9.46 -12.18 -5.19
N MET A 383 -9.03 -12.09 -3.95
CA MET A 383 -9.71 -12.73 -2.81
C MET A 383 -9.60 -11.89 -1.55
N ASP A 384 -10.56 -12.05 -0.67
CA ASP A 384 -10.61 -11.45 0.66
C ASP A 384 -10.75 -12.57 1.69
N VAL A 385 -9.66 -12.90 2.40
CA VAL A 385 -9.63 -13.96 3.40
C VAL A 385 -9.29 -13.36 4.75
N LYS A 386 -10.23 -13.43 5.70
CA LYS A 386 -9.97 -13.12 7.10
C LYS A 386 -9.24 -14.30 7.75
N MET A 387 -8.15 -14.01 8.46
CA MET A 387 -7.32 -14.98 9.14
C MET A 387 -7.52 -15.01 10.67
N GLY A 388 -8.47 -14.24 11.18
CA GLY A 388 -8.71 -14.14 12.61
C GLY A 388 -8.19 -12.83 13.21
N TYR A 389 -7.96 -12.85 14.50
CA TYR A 389 -7.62 -11.69 15.31
C TYR A 389 -6.37 -11.97 16.14
N ILE A 390 -5.44 -11.03 16.20
CA ILE A 390 -4.30 -11.06 17.12
C ILE A 390 -4.69 -10.28 18.36
N GLY A 391 -4.48 -10.87 19.53
CA GLY A 391 -4.93 -10.34 20.80
C GLY A 391 -6.32 -10.85 21.17
N VAL A 392 -6.96 -10.17 22.10
CA VAL A 392 -8.33 -10.47 22.54
C VAL A 392 -9.31 -9.73 21.63
N ASP A 393 -10.19 -10.47 20.95
CA ASP A 393 -11.24 -9.83 20.12
C ASP A 393 -12.11 -8.94 21.02
N PRO A 394 -12.28 -7.65 20.72
CA PRO A 394 -13.13 -6.75 21.51
C PRO A 394 -14.59 -7.20 21.63
N SER A 395 -15.08 -8.06 20.72
CA SER A 395 -16.40 -8.67 20.82
C SER A 395 -16.50 -9.76 21.89
N ASP A 396 -15.36 -10.35 22.31
CA ASP A 396 -15.28 -11.38 23.35
C ASP A 396 -14.98 -10.80 24.76
N ALA A 397 -14.91 -9.47 24.89
CA ALA A 397 -14.38 -8.79 26.06
C ALA A 397 -15.29 -8.84 27.30
N ALA A 398 -15.12 -9.87 28.12
CA ALA A 398 -15.10 -9.67 29.55
C ALA A 398 -13.70 -9.13 29.90
N ARG A 399 -13.56 -7.85 30.26
CA ARG A 399 -12.27 -7.21 30.51
C ARG A 399 -11.51 -7.78 31.71
N ASP A 400 -12.19 -8.46 32.61
CA ASP A 400 -11.58 -9.07 33.78
C ASP A 400 -11.50 -10.59 33.57
N ILE A 401 -10.32 -11.15 33.84
CA ILE A 401 -10.18 -12.60 33.92
C ILE A 401 -10.99 -13.07 35.14
N ALA A 402 -11.95 -13.98 34.92
CA ALA A 402 -12.81 -14.47 35.97
C ALA A 402 -11.98 -15.17 37.06
N THR A 403 -12.37 -15.00 38.32
CA THR A 403 -11.60 -15.54 39.48
C THR A 403 -11.52 -17.06 39.49
N ASP A 404 -12.45 -17.75 38.86
CA ASP A 404 -12.41 -19.21 38.68
C ASP A 404 -11.40 -19.67 37.62
N GLN A 405 -10.83 -18.73 36.83
CA GLN A 405 -9.77 -19.01 35.85
C GLN A 405 -8.35 -18.82 36.43
N MET A 406 -8.21 -18.67 37.75
CA MET A 406 -6.92 -18.50 38.40
C MET A 406 -6.88 -19.13 39.78
N SER A 407 -5.66 -19.36 40.26
CA SER A 407 -5.36 -19.68 41.66
C SER A 407 -4.44 -18.60 42.24
N ALA A 408 -4.44 -18.42 43.55
CA ALA A 408 -3.62 -17.44 44.25
C ALA A 408 -2.69 -18.09 45.28
N ALA A 409 -1.45 -17.60 45.31
CA ALA A 409 -0.46 -17.92 46.32
C ALA A 409 0.16 -16.63 46.87
N ALA A 410 0.70 -16.64 48.07
CA ALA A 410 1.32 -15.47 48.67
C ALA A 410 2.63 -15.82 49.39
N GLY A 411 3.52 -14.85 49.50
CA GLY A 411 4.78 -14.98 50.24
C GLY A 411 4.58 -15.25 51.71
N SER A 412 3.48 -14.70 52.27
CA SER A 412 3.01 -15.04 53.63
C SER A 412 1.51 -14.77 53.74
N ALA A 413 0.85 -15.49 54.66
CA ALA A 413 -0.54 -15.26 54.98
C ALA A 413 -0.81 -15.43 56.49
N GLN A 414 -1.69 -14.60 57.02
CA GLN A 414 -2.20 -14.76 58.37
C GLN A 414 -3.27 -15.87 58.37
N SER A 415 -3.30 -16.68 59.42
CA SER A 415 -4.30 -17.76 59.54
C SER A 415 -5.72 -17.23 59.44
N GLY A 416 -6.52 -17.80 58.53
CA GLY A 416 -7.88 -17.36 58.18
C GLY A 416 -7.92 -16.21 57.17
N GLN A 417 -6.77 -15.71 56.69
CA GLN A 417 -6.65 -14.65 55.72
C GLN A 417 -5.67 -15.06 54.60
N GLU A 418 -5.94 -16.23 54.04
CA GLU A 418 -5.13 -16.88 53.01
C GLU A 418 -5.27 -16.17 51.64
N ALA A 419 -4.29 -16.42 50.77
CA ALA A 419 -4.28 -15.84 49.42
C ALA A 419 -5.55 -16.14 48.60
N SER A 420 -6.13 -17.33 48.78
CA SER A 420 -7.36 -17.77 48.10
C SER A 420 -8.58 -16.89 48.41
N ASN A 421 -8.58 -16.17 49.52
CA ASN A 421 -9.70 -15.29 49.91
C ASN A 421 -9.91 -14.13 48.93
N VAL A 422 -8.88 -13.73 48.18
CA VAL A 422 -9.05 -12.65 47.16
C VAL A 422 -9.82 -13.13 45.90
N LEU A 423 -10.08 -14.43 45.78
CA LEU A 423 -10.77 -15.04 44.63
C LEU A 423 -12.17 -15.56 44.96
N ASP A 424 -12.62 -15.50 46.21
CA ASP A 424 -13.85 -16.15 46.70
C ASP A 424 -15.12 -15.29 46.44
N GLY A 425 -14.95 -14.06 45.93
CA GLY A 425 -16.03 -13.11 45.61
C GLY A 425 -16.68 -12.48 46.83
N LYS A 426 -16.15 -12.61 48.02
CA LYS A 426 -16.71 -12.06 49.26
C LYS A 426 -15.98 -10.83 49.73
N ALA A 427 -16.71 -9.79 50.06
CA ALA A 427 -16.16 -8.51 50.50
C ALA A 427 -15.69 -8.52 51.98
N ASP A 428 -16.08 -9.52 52.77
CA ASP A 428 -15.75 -9.67 54.19
C ASP A 428 -14.55 -10.60 54.45
N THR A 429 -14.06 -11.27 53.40
CA THR A 429 -12.83 -12.04 53.44
C THR A 429 -11.69 -11.25 52.78
N LEU A 430 -10.45 -11.50 53.18
CA LEU A 430 -9.28 -10.82 52.64
C LEU A 430 -8.02 -11.68 52.78
N TRP A 431 -7.01 -11.37 51.97
CA TRP A 431 -5.66 -11.78 52.21
C TRP A 431 -4.92 -10.74 53.07
N HIS A 432 -4.16 -11.18 54.05
CA HIS A 432 -3.27 -10.35 54.82
C HIS A 432 -1.95 -11.05 55.07
N THR A 433 -0.85 -10.37 54.91
CA THR A 433 0.47 -10.87 55.27
C THR A 433 0.51 -11.21 56.75
N LYS A 434 1.35 -12.18 57.12
CA LYS A 434 1.49 -12.58 58.52
C LYS A 434 2.08 -11.46 59.36
N TRP A 435 1.38 -11.04 60.43
CA TRP A 435 1.84 -9.97 61.34
C TRP A 435 2.63 -10.43 62.54
N SER A 436 2.83 -11.75 62.77
CA SER A 436 3.73 -12.25 63.80
C SER A 436 5.17 -12.01 63.40
N ALA A 437 5.99 -11.49 64.34
CA ALA A 437 7.37 -11.03 64.16
C ALA A 437 8.25 -11.94 63.29
N GLY A 438 9.04 -11.34 62.40
CA GLY A 438 10.14 -11.97 61.70
C GLY A 438 9.99 -12.19 60.18
N HIS A 439 9.09 -11.49 59.51
CA HIS A 439 8.98 -11.53 58.05
C HIS A 439 9.51 -10.25 57.44
N GLY A 440 10.55 -10.37 56.62
CA GLY A 440 11.03 -9.26 55.81
C GLY A 440 10.03 -8.90 54.69
N ARG A 441 10.13 -7.65 54.17
CA ARG A 441 9.26 -7.14 53.10
C ARG A 441 9.31 -7.98 51.81
N GLU A 442 10.33 -8.80 51.59
CA GLU A 442 10.48 -9.73 50.47
C GLU A 442 9.38 -10.80 50.39
N LYS A 443 8.56 -10.96 51.46
CA LYS A 443 7.43 -11.89 51.51
C LYS A 443 6.06 -11.19 51.37
N HIS A 444 6.04 -9.91 51.12
CA HIS A 444 4.81 -9.12 50.97
C HIS A 444 4.36 -9.12 49.51
N TRP A 445 4.10 -10.28 48.95
CA TRP A 445 3.59 -10.44 47.60
C TRP A 445 2.45 -11.44 47.55
N ILE A 446 1.55 -11.23 46.56
CA ILE A 446 0.53 -12.18 46.11
C ILE A 446 0.75 -12.49 44.63
N GLN A 447 0.63 -13.74 44.26
CA GLN A 447 0.83 -14.22 42.89
C GLN A 447 -0.41 -14.99 42.45
N PHE A 448 -0.79 -14.76 41.22
CA PHE A 448 -1.86 -15.48 40.53
C PHE A 448 -1.24 -16.39 39.48
N GLU A 449 -1.66 -17.64 39.45
CA GLU A 449 -1.44 -18.56 38.34
C GLU A 449 -2.76 -18.69 37.57
N LEU A 450 -2.74 -18.29 36.30
CA LEU A 450 -3.88 -18.34 35.40
C LEU A 450 -3.97 -19.75 34.80
N LYS A 451 -5.19 -20.23 34.53
CA LYS A 451 -5.39 -21.57 33.93
C LYS A 451 -4.81 -21.66 32.52
N ASP A 452 -4.76 -20.52 31.79
CA ASP A 452 -4.22 -20.40 30.44
C ASP A 452 -3.34 -19.15 30.32
N PHE A 453 -2.71 -18.94 29.17
CA PHE A 453 -1.99 -17.71 28.85
C PHE A 453 -3.00 -16.65 28.42
N TYR A 454 -2.89 -15.46 29.00
CA TYR A 454 -3.74 -14.31 28.68
C TYR A 454 -2.88 -13.12 28.29
N LEU A 455 -3.44 -12.24 27.44
CA LEU A 455 -2.90 -10.92 27.21
C LEU A 455 -3.39 -10.01 28.34
N ILE A 456 -2.47 -9.62 29.22
CA ILE A 456 -2.76 -8.90 30.46
C ILE A 456 -2.24 -7.48 30.33
N ASP A 457 -3.08 -6.49 30.65
CA ASP A 457 -2.78 -5.07 30.60
C ASP A 457 -2.88 -4.37 31.96
N GLY A 458 -3.19 -5.13 33.01
CA GLY A 458 -3.27 -4.57 34.35
C GLY A 458 -3.71 -5.51 35.44
N ILE A 459 -3.71 -4.99 36.66
CA ILE A 459 -4.25 -5.65 37.86
C ILE A 459 -5.06 -4.63 38.67
N ARG A 460 -6.26 -5.06 39.11
CA ARG A 460 -7.07 -4.27 40.04
C ARG A 460 -6.91 -4.80 41.46
N TYR A 461 -6.77 -3.87 42.39
CA TYR A 461 -6.66 -4.15 43.81
C TYR A 461 -7.74 -3.41 44.60
N GLN A 462 -8.51 -4.14 45.39
CA GLN A 462 -9.45 -3.58 46.36
C GLN A 462 -8.87 -3.71 47.76
N PRO A 463 -8.49 -2.61 48.41
CA PRO A 463 -8.17 -2.62 49.81
C PRO A 463 -9.39 -3.04 50.64
N ARG A 464 -9.14 -3.50 51.86
CA ARG A 464 -10.24 -3.85 52.79
C ARG A 464 -11.26 -2.68 52.87
N PRO A 465 -12.56 -2.95 52.74
CA PRO A 465 -13.56 -1.88 52.74
C PRO A 465 -13.91 -1.37 54.15
N SER A 466 -13.57 -2.13 55.21
CA SER A 466 -13.84 -1.81 56.60
C SER A 466 -12.74 -2.33 57.52
N GLY A 467 -12.62 -1.79 58.72
CA GLY A 467 -11.69 -2.27 59.74
C GLY A 467 -10.31 -1.56 59.79
N GLY A 468 -10.23 -0.36 59.24
CA GLY A 468 -9.03 0.48 59.30
C GLY A 468 -8.17 0.48 58.05
N THR A 469 -7.13 1.29 58.02
CA THR A 469 -6.27 1.51 56.83
C THR A 469 -5.00 0.67 56.84
N ASN A 470 -4.72 -0.04 57.93
CA ASN A 470 -3.52 -0.84 58.06
C ASN A 470 -3.39 -1.93 56.98
N GLY A 471 -2.27 -1.98 56.30
CA GLY A 471 -1.98 -2.94 55.21
C GLY A 471 -2.47 -2.48 53.83
N ILE A 472 -3.02 -1.29 53.69
CA ILE A 472 -3.31 -0.71 52.37
C ILE A 472 -1.98 -0.46 51.65
N ILE A 473 -1.80 -1.07 50.50
CA ILE A 473 -0.59 -0.91 49.66
C ILE A 473 -0.54 0.51 49.11
N THR A 474 0.56 1.21 49.38
CA THR A 474 0.82 2.58 48.92
C THR A 474 1.89 2.65 47.84
N GLU A 475 2.81 1.68 47.79
CA GLU A 475 3.77 1.55 46.72
C GLU A 475 3.81 0.09 46.26
N TYR A 476 3.82 -0.13 44.95
CA TYR A 476 3.68 -1.45 44.37
C TYR A 476 4.64 -1.72 43.23
N LYS A 477 4.90 -3.02 43.02
CA LYS A 477 5.50 -3.56 41.80
C LYS A 477 4.61 -4.71 41.29
N VAL A 478 4.34 -4.69 39.96
CA VAL A 478 3.70 -5.81 39.24
C VAL A 478 4.73 -6.48 38.37
N GLU A 479 4.79 -7.78 38.47
CA GLU A 479 5.67 -8.64 37.68
C GLU A 479 4.84 -9.73 36.98
N VAL A 480 5.26 -10.14 35.79
CA VAL A 480 4.63 -11.22 35.02
C VAL A 480 5.61 -12.30 34.66
N SER A 481 5.11 -13.52 34.44
CA SER A 481 5.94 -14.67 34.09
C SER A 481 5.15 -15.68 33.26
N ASN A 482 5.86 -16.44 32.43
CA ASN A 482 5.31 -17.55 31.67
C ASN A 482 5.57 -18.93 32.30
N ASP A 483 6.56 -19.03 33.16
CA ASP A 483 7.00 -20.30 33.82
C ASP A 483 6.83 -20.29 35.34
N GLY A 484 6.43 -19.17 35.95
CA GLY A 484 6.30 -19.00 37.40
C GLY A 484 7.61 -18.90 38.16
N VAL A 485 8.75 -18.88 37.48
CA VAL A 485 10.10 -18.83 38.04
C VAL A 485 10.82 -17.55 37.66
N HIS A 486 10.82 -17.21 36.38
CA HIS A 486 11.44 -15.99 35.83
C HIS A 486 10.40 -14.93 35.67
N PHE A 487 10.49 -13.88 36.49
CA PHE A 487 9.54 -12.76 36.49
C PHE A 487 10.17 -11.51 35.90
N GLU A 488 9.42 -10.85 35.03
CA GLU A 488 9.76 -9.55 34.43
C GLU A 488 8.85 -8.47 35.01
N GLN A 489 9.40 -7.28 35.29
CA GLN A 489 8.63 -6.16 35.81
C GLN A 489 7.72 -5.62 34.69
N ALA A 490 6.40 -5.61 34.92
CA ALA A 490 5.42 -5.00 34.04
C ALA A 490 5.06 -3.57 34.45
N ALA A 491 4.94 -3.30 35.75
CA ALA A 491 4.65 -1.97 36.28
C ALA A 491 5.25 -1.75 37.67
N THR A 492 5.43 -0.49 38.03
CA THR A 492 5.68 -0.02 39.41
C THR A 492 5.02 1.35 39.57
N GLY A 493 4.61 1.70 40.78
CA GLY A 493 3.95 2.96 41.04
C GLY A 493 3.45 3.11 42.47
N THR A 494 2.70 4.18 42.70
CA THR A 494 2.10 4.51 43.99
C THR A 494 0.59 4.57 43.90
N TRP A 495 -0.08 4.26 45.00
CA TRP A 495 -1.52 4.37 45.18
C TRP A 495 -1.85 5.24 46.39
N ASP A 496 -2.96 5.94 46.28
CA ASP A 496 -3.45 6.73 47.41
C ASP A 496 -3.75 5.85 48.62
N ALA A 497 -3.45 6.36 49.81
CA ALA A 497 -3.65 5.72 51.13
C ALA A 497 -5.15 5.71 51.55
N ASN A 498 -6.05 5.15 50.72
CA ASN A 498 -7.47 5.05 50.97
C ASN A 498 -8.06 3.72 50.53
N ALA A 499 -9.33 3.43 50.89
CA ALA A 499 -10.00 2.16 50.59
C ALA A 499 -10.62 2.09 49.16
N ALA A 500 -10.41 3.09 48.30
CA ALA A 500 -10.90 3.05 46.93
C ALA A 500 -10.18 1.97 46.13
N TRP A 501 -10.83 1.46 45.08
CA TRP A 501 -10.22 0.56 44.12
C TRP A 501 -8.94 1.17 43.52
N LYS A 502 -7.93 0.37 43.37
CA LYS A 502 -6.64 0.69 42.75
C LYS A 502 -6.51 -0.03 41.42
N LEU A 503 -5.81 0.57 40.47
CA LEU A 503 -5.48 -0.01 39.19
C LEU A 503 -3.98 0.21 38.93
N ALA A 504 -3.28 -0.85 38.58
CA ALA A 504 -1.97 -0.78 37.94
C ALA A 504 -2.15 -1.20 36.49
N SER A 505 -1.96 -0.27 35.56
CA SER A 505 -2.01 -0.53 34.11
C SER A 505 -0.60 -0.57 33.55
N PHE A 506 -0.40 -1.42 32.54
CA PHE A 506 0.86 -1.55 31.81
C PHE A 506 0.58 -1.95 30.36
N GLU A 507 1.60 -1.86 29.50
CA GLU A 507 1.50 -2.35 28.13
C GLU A 507 1.11 -3.82 28.11
N PRO A 508 0.17 -4.24 27.23
CA PRO A 508 -0.30 -5.62 27.17
C PRO A 508 0.83 -6.62 26.99
N VAL A 509 0.87 -7.63 27.85
CA VAL A 509 1.88 -8.69 27.84
C VAL A 509 1.23 -10.06 28.01
N CYS A 510 1.68 -11.05 27.22
CA CYS A 510 1.24 -12.42 27.36
C CYS A 510 1.89 -13.05 28.59
N ALA A 511 1.06 -13.51 29.55
CA ALA A 511 1.56 -14.14 30.76
C ALA A 511 0.61 -15.23 31.30
N LYS A 512 1.17 -16.18 32.03
CA LYS A 512 0.45 -17.18 32.81
C LYS A 512 0.49 -16.88 34.32
N TYR A 513 1.46 -16.10 34.77
CA TYR A 513 1.61 -15.71 36.16
C TYR A 513 1.67 -14.19 36.27
N VAL A 514 0.95 -13.64 37.29
CA VAL A 514 1.00 -12.23 37.65
C VAL A 514 1.30 -12.13 39.15
N ARG A 515 2.28 -11.33 39.52
CA ARG A 515 2.66 -11.10 40.93
C ARG A 515 2.55 -9.62 41.27
N LEU A 516 1.77 -9.33 42.30
CA LEU A 516 1.72 -8.00 42.93
C LEU A 516 2.59 -8.04 44.21
N THR A 517 3.60 -7.20 44.27
CA THR A 517 4.46 -7.02 45.44
C THR A 517 4.15 -5.64 46.07
N SER A 518 3.90 -5.65 47.36
CA SER A 518 3.82 -4.41 48.17
C SER A 518 5.24 -3.97 48.49
N LEU A 519 5.63 -2.80 47.97
CA LEU A 519 6.90 -2.15 48.29
C LEU A 519 6.75 -1.28 49.53
N ASP A 520 5.56 -0.65 49.72
CA ASP A 520 5.18 0.04 50.92
C ASP A 520 3.65 -0.04 51.19
N ALA A 521 3.26 0.07 52.45
CA ALA A 521 1.87 -0.02 52.88
C ALA A 521 1.65 0.82 54.15
N ILE A 522 0.40 1.20 54.40
CA ILE A 522 0.09 1.85 55.68
C ILE A 522 0.33 0.89 56.82
N SER A 523 1.19 1.26 57.75
CA SER A 523 1.38 0.58 59.02
C SER A 523 0.85 1.43 60.16
N VAL A 524 0.13 0.81 61.10
CA VAL A 524 -0.17 1.43 62.39
C VAL A 524 0.96 0.97 63.34
N GLU A 525 1.76 1.93 63.81
CA GLU A 525 2.74 1.68 64.89
C GLU A 525 2.06 1.19 66.14
#